data_3b8c39882b57b3a071dfbf8b86003a73
#
_entry.id   3b8c39882b57b3a071dfbf8b86003a73
#
_cell.length_a   1.000
_cell.length_b   1.000
_cell.length_c   1.000
_cell.angle_alpha   90.00
_cell.angle_beta   90.00
_cell.angle_gamma   90.00
#
_symmetry.space_group_name_H-M   'P 1'
#
loop_
_entity.id
_entity.type
_entity.pdbx_description
1 polymer ?
#
loop_
_entity_poly.entity_id
_entity_poly.type
_entity_poly.pdbx_seq_one_letter_code
_entity_poly.pdbx_strand_id
1 'polypeptide(L)'
;MARLIDQFERLPGIGPRTAQRLALHLLNQPEEQLRQFADALLAARTQVGQCQTCFHLSADPECEICRNTERRNGLICVVADSRDLLALERTREFQGRYHVLGGLISPMDGVGPELLNVTPLVARINREEITEVILALTPSVEGDTTSLYLARLLKPFCSVSRIAYGLPMGSELEYADEVTLSRALEGRRPVD
;
A
#
# COMPACT_ATOMS: atom_id res chain seq x y z
N MET A 1 16.85 -30.70 -5.93
CA MET A 1 17.48 -29.52 -5.29
C MET A 1 17.49 -28.33 -6.25
N ALA A 2 18.04 -28.42 -7.48
CA ALA A 2 18.07 -27.31 -8.44
C ALA A 2 16.69 -26.66 -8.64
N ARG A 3 15.65 -27.45 -8.93
CA ARG A 3 14.27 -26.94 -9.10
C ARG A 3 13.75 -26.11 -7.90
N LEU A 4 14.13 -26.45 -6.67
CA LEU A 4 13.72 -25.70 -5.47
C LEU A 4 14.48 -24.37 -5.38
N ILE A 5 15.78 -24.38 -5.68
CA ILE A 5 16.61 -23.18 -5.76
C ILE A 5 16.03 -22.21 -6.79
N ASP A 6 15.74 -22.71 -8.01
CA ASP A 6 15.14 -21.89 -9.08
C ASP A 6 13.81 -21.24 -8.67
N GLN A 7 12.98 -21.93 -7.87
CA GLN A 7 11.73 -21.32 -7.37
C GLN A 7 11.99 -20.20 -6.38
N PHE A 8 12.99 -20.33 -5.49
CA PHE A 8 13.38 -19.26 -4.58
C PHE A 8 13.97 -18.05 -5.30
N GLU A 9 14.78 -18.28 -6.36
CA GLU A 9 15.37 -17.18 -7.15
C GLU A 9 14.33 -16.34 -7.89
N ARG A 10 13.14 -16.89 -8.15
CA ARG A 10 12.02 -16.12 -8.74
C ARG A 10 11.38 -15.14 -7.77
N LEU A 11 11.68 -15.24 -6.46
CA LEU A 11 11.15 -14.31 -5.48
C LEU A 11 11.96 -13.01 -5.51
N PRO A 12 11.29 -11.84 -5.50
CA PRO A 12 11.98 -10.56 -5.53
C PRO A 12 12.91 -10.40 -4.33
N GLY A 13 14.15 -9.96 -4.57
CA GLY A 13 15.17 -9.77 -3.55
C GLY A 13 15.91 -11.05 -3.12
N ILE A 14 15.59 -12.21 -3.70
CA ILE A 14 16.27 -13.48 -3.42
C ILE A 14 17.28 -13.77 -4.53
N GLY A 15 18.57 -13.61 -4.22
CA GLY A 15 19.66 -13.99 -5.12
C GLY A 15 20.08 -15.46 -4.95
N PRO A 16 20.96 -15.99 -5.86
CA PRO A 16 21.36 -17.41 -5.91
C PRO A 16 21.89 -17.96 -4.58
N ARG A 17 22.72 -17.19 -3.87
CA ARG A 17 23.28 -17.62 -2.58
C ARG A 17 22.20 -17.76 -1.50
N THR A 18 21.24 -16.84 -1.45
CA THR A 18 20.14 -16.89 -0.50
C THR A 18 19.18 -18.03 -0.85
N ALA A 19 18.84 -18.20 -2.12
CA ALA A 19 18.02 -19.29 -2.62
C ALA A 19 18.59 -20.66 -2.25
N GLN A 20 19.90 -20.87 -2.47
CA GLN A 20 20.59 -22.09 -2.09
C GLN A 20 20.53 -22.34 -0.57
N ARG A 21 20.76 -21.31 0.26
CA ARG A 21 20.69 -21.42 1.71
C ARG A 21 19.28 -21.78 2.20
N LEU A 22 18.24 -21.15 1.62
CA LEU A 22 16.85 -21.46 1.93
C LEU A 22 16.49 -22.91 1.54
N ALA A 23 16.89 -23.34 0.34
CA ALA A 23 16.64 -24.71 -0.11
C ALA A 23 17.30 -25.76 0.80
N LEU A 24 18.56 -25.55 1.18
CA LEU A 24 19.27 -26.43 2.12
C LEU A 24 18.61 -26.43 3.51
N HIS A 25 18.16 -25.29 4.00
CA HIS A 25 17.45 -25.18 5.26
C HIS A 25 16.18 -26.03 5.26
N LEU A 26 15.35 -25.89 4.22
CA LEU A 26 14.11 -26.67 4.11
C LEU A 26 14.38 -28.17 4.00
N LEU A 27 15.38 -28.59 3.23
CA LEU A 27 15.72 -30.02 3.09
C LEU A 27 16.15 -30.68 4.41
N ASN A 28 16.61 -29.90 5.38
CA ASN A 28 16.96 -30.37 6.71
C ASN A 28 15.80 -30.36 7.72
N GLN A 29 14.61 -29.89 7.30
CA GLN A 29 13.43 -29.89 8.16
C GLN A 29 12.70 -31.24 8.07
N PRO A 30 11.95 -31.64 9.11
CA PRO A 30 11.04 -32.77 9.09
C PRO A 30 9.99 -32.61 7.97
N GLU A 31 9.59 -33.70 7.34
CA GLU A 31 8.61 -33.71 6.24
C GLU A 31 7.30 -33.03 6.64
N GLU A 32 6.86 -33.17 7.88
CA GLU A 32 5.66 -32.53 8.40
C GLU A 32 5.73 -30.99 8.34
N GLN A 33 6.86 -30.39 8.68
CA GLN A 33 7.06 -28.95 8.57
C GLN A 33 7.09 -28.47 7.12
N LEU A 34 7.64 -29.28 6.20
CA LEU A 34 7.62 -28.98 4.79
C LEU A 34 6.20 -28.99 4.23
N ARG A 35 5.39 -29.98 4.63
CA ARG A 35 3.96 -30.04 4.26
C ARG A 35 3.22 -28.80 4.76
N GLN A 36 3.34 -28.48 6.03
CA GLN A 36 2.71 -27.29 6.62
C GLN A 36 3.11 -26.01 5.89
N PHE A 37 4.37 -25.86 5.51
CA PHE A 37 4.84 -24.72 4.73
C PHE A 37 4.22 -24.67 3.33
N ALA A 38 4.20 -25.78 2.61
CA ALA A 38 3.59 -25.88 1.30
C ALA A 38 2.08 -25.63 1.34
N ASP A 39 1.39 -26.20 2.32
CA ASP A 39 -0.05 -26.03 2.52
C ASP A 39 -0.38 -24.58 2.87
N ALA A 40 0.44 -23.91 3.69
CA ALA A 40 0.26 -22.49 4.01
C ALA A 40 0.39 -21.59 2.76
N LEU A 41 1.33 -21.87 1.86
CA LEU A 41 1.48 -21.15 0.59
C LEU A 41 0.24 -21.31 -0.31
N LEU A 42 -0.24 -22.54 -0.45
CA LEU A 42 -1.42 -22.84 -1.26
C LEU A 42 -2.68 -22.24 -0.64
N ALA A 43 -2.85 -22.37 0.66
CA ALA A 43 -3.98 -21.78 1.39
C ALA A 43 -3.98 -20.25 1.27
N ALA A 44 -2.85 -19.59 1.42
CA ALA A 44 -2.75 -18.14 1.24
C ALA A 44 -3.23 -17.72 -0.16
N ARG A 45 -2.84 -18.46 -1.21
CA ARG A 45 -3.25 -18.12 -2.59
C ARG A 45 -4.75 -18.32 -2.83
N THR A 46 -5.37 -19.31 -2.18
CA THR A 46 -6.78 -19.66 -2.41
C THR A 46 -7.74 -18.93 -1.47
N GLN A 47 -7.29 -18.61 -0.24
CA GLN A 47 -8.14 -18.03 0.81
C GLN A 47 -8.02 -16.51 0.91
N VAL A 48 -6.88 -15.93 0.49
CA VAL A 48 -6.70 -14.48 0.53
C VAL A 48 -7.15 -13.86 -0.78
N GLY A 49 -8.23 -13.10 -0.71
CA GLY A 49 -8.75 -12.28 -1.80
C GLY A 49 -8.57 -10.78 -1.50
N GLN A 50 -9.50 -9.98 -1.99
CA GLN A 50 -9.57 -8.55 -1.72
C GLN A 50 -10.85 -8.21 -0.98
N CYS A 51 -10.74 -7.33 0.01
CA CYS A 51 -11.89 -6.72 0.68
C CYS A 51 -12.77 -6.02 -0.34
N GLN A 52 -14.07 -6.31 -0.37
CA GLN A 52 -15.03 -5.74 -1.31
C GLN A 52 -15.23 -4.22 -1.13
N THR A 53 -14.86 -3.68 0.04
CA THR A 53 -15.02 -2.27 0.37
C THR A 53 -13.77 -1.45 0.09
N CYS A 54 -12.58 -1.91 0.49
CA CYS A 54 -11.35 -1.11 0.43
C CYS A 54 -10.26 -1.70 -0.47
N PHE A 55 -10.45 -2.89 -1.03
CA PHE A 55 -9.52 -3.61 -1.90
C PHE A 55 -8.19 -4.02 -1.24
N HIS A 56 -8.11 -3.91 0.10
CA HIS A 56 -7.00 -4.51 0.87
C HIS A 56 -7.09 -6.03 0.83
N LEU A 57 -5.95 -6.71 0.96
CA LEU A 57 -5.90 -8.16 1.09
C LEU A 57 -6.70 -8.62 2.31
N SER A 58 -7.58 -9.60 2.12
CA SER A 58 -8.45 -10.12 3.18
C SER A 58 -8.84 -11.56 2.88
N ALA A 59 -8.94 -12.38 3.92
CA ALA A 59 -9.55 -13.71 3.82
C ALA A 59 -11.07 -13.65 3.83
N ASP A 60 -11.64 -12.59 4.43
CA ASP A 60 -13.07 -12.34 4.50
C ASP A 60 -13.53 -11.37 3.39
N PRO A 61 -14.83 -11.37 3.02
CA PRO A 61 -15.38 -10.42 2.07
C PRO A 61 -15.18 -8.96 2.49
N GLU A 62 -15.16 -8.67 3.79
CA GLU A 62 -14.83 -7.37 4.36
C GLU A 62 -13.72 -7.51 5.41
N CYS A 63 -12.61 -6.75 5.26
CA CYS A 63 -11.48 -6.82 6.16
C CYS A 63 -11.80 -6.24 7.55
N GLU A 64 -10.98 -6.56 8.54
CA GLU A 64 -11.16 -6.12 9.94
C GLU A 64 -11.27 -4.59 10.06
N ILE A 65 -10.47 -3.84 9.29
CA ILE A 65 -10.49 -2.37 9.29
C ILE A 65 -11.85 -1.85 8.83
N CYS A 66 -12.43 -2.41 7.76
CA CYS A 66 -13.72 -1.97 7.22
C CYS A 66 -14.88 -2.41 8.11
N ARG A 67 -14.80 -3.56 8.77
CA ARG A 67 -15.79 -4.04 9.74
C ARG A 67 -15.85 -3.19 11.01
N ASN A 68 -14.73 -2.57 11.39
CA ASN A 68 -14.69 -1.74 12.58
C ASN A 68 -15.50 -0.45 12.41
N THR A 69 -16.64 -0.38 13.11
CA THR A 69 -17.57 0.76 13.04
C THR A 69 -17.00 2.03 13.66
N GLU A 70 -16.10 1.94 14.62
CA GLU A 70 -15.45 3.10 15.26
C GLU A 70 -14.58 3.88 14.27
N ARG A 71 -14.12 3.21 13.18
CA ARG A 71 -13.35 3.83 12.10
C ARG A 71 -14.22 4.54 11.04
N ARG A 72 -15.53 4.62 11.24
CA ARG A 72 -16.46 5.31 10.34
C ARG A 72 -16.58 6.80 10.71
N ASN A 73 -15.47 7.51 10.68
CA ASN A 73 -15.35 8.92 11.10
C ASN A 73 -15.29 9.91 9.93
N GLY A 74 -15.68 9.51 8.75
CA GLY A 74 -15.65 10.36 7.54
C GLY A 74 -14.28 10.52 6.89
N LEU A 75 -13.24 9.79 7.36
CA LEU A 75 -11.88 9.86 6.83
C LEU A 75 -11.54 8.62 6.02
N ILE A 76 -11.01 8.81 4.80
CA ILE A 76 -10.42 7.75 3.98
C ILE A 76 -8.97 8.09 3.64
N CYS A 77 -8.05 7.16 3.94
CA CYS A 77 -6.68 7.22 3.46
C CYS A 77 -6.52 6.35 2.21
N VAL A 78 -6.15 6.97 1.10
CA VAL A 78 -5.96 6.32 -0.20
C VAL A 78 -4.49 5.96 -0.35
N VAL A 79 -4.22 4.69 -0.63
CA VAL A 79 -2.87 4.12 -0.82
C VAL A 79 -2.77 3.40 -2.17
N ALA A 80 -1.56 3.24 -2.68
CA ALA A 80 -1.34 2.54 -3.95
C ALA A 80 -1.58 1.03 -3.79
N ASP A 81 -1.06 0.43 -2.73
CA ASP A 81 -1.18 -1.02 -2.50
C ASP A 81 -1.36 -1.39 -1.01
N SER A 82 -1.55 -2.69 -0.76
CA SER A 82 -1.75 -3.21 0.61
C SER A 82 -0.51 -3.09 1.51
N ARG A 83 0.70 -2.96 0.95
CA ARG A 83 1.94 -2.79 1.74
C ARG A 83 1.99 -1.41 2.36
N ASP A 84 1.58 -0.39 1.60
CA ASP A 84 1.50 0.99 2.08
C ASP A 84 0.47 1.10 3.21
N LEU A 85 -0.70 0.47 3.04
CA LEU A 85 -1.73 0.38 4.08
C LEU A 85 -1.15 -0.23 5.36
N LEU A 86 -0.48 -1.37 5.26
CA LEU A 86 0.11 -2.05 6.41
C LEU A 86 1.22 -1.22 7.08
N ALA A 87 1.95 -0.41 6.32
CA ALA A 87 2.96 0.49 6.87
C ALA A 87 2.31 1.60 7.70
N LEU A 88 1.24 2.21 7.20
CA LEU A 88 0.49 3.24 7.93
C LEU A 88 -0.24 2.65 9.14
N GLU A 89 -0.88 1.50 9.00
CA GLU A 89 -1.63 0.85 10.08
C GLU A 89 -0.74 0.45 11.27
N ARG A 90 0.53 0.11 11.03
CA ARG A 90 1.51 -0.15 12.09
C ARG A 90 1.77 1.03 13.01
N THR A 91 1.57 2.26 12.53
CA THR A 91 1.74 3.47 13.36
C THR A 91 0.66 3.59 14.42
N ARG A 92 -0.54 3.03 14.18
CA ARG A 92 -1.75 3.14 15.02
C ARG A 92 -2.28 4.57 15.18
N GLU A 93 -1.77 5.53 14.41
CA GLU A 93 -2.16 6.94 14.48
C GLU A 93 -3.41 7.23 13.64
N PHE A 94 -3.59 6.53 12.52
CA PHE A 94 -4.73 6.77 11.65
C PHE A 94 -5.95 5.94 12.10
N GLN A 95 -7.01 6.63 12.48
CA GLN A 95 -8.25 6.03 12.98
C GLN A 95 -9.39 6.00 11.94
N GLY A 96 -9.11 6.39 10.71
CA GLY A 96 -10.05 6.28 9.58
C GLY A 96 -9.96 4.93 8.87
N ARG A 97 -10.59 4.86 7.70
CA ARG A 97 -10.56 3.68 6.82
C ARG A 97 -9.64 3.92 5.63
N TYR A 98 -9.24 2.84 4.98
CA TYR A 98 -8.37 2.90 3.82
C TYR A 98 -9.11 2.60 2.52
N HIS A 99 -8.47 2.96 1.42
CA HIS A 99 -8.84 2.52 0.08
C HIS A 99 -7.58 2.23 -0.73
N VAL A 100 -7.48 1.02 -1.25
CA VAL A 100 -6.33 0.54 -2.04
C VAL A 100 -6.66 0.72 -3.52
N LEU A 101 -5.86 1.54 -4.22
CA LEU A 101 -6.04 1.80 -5.64
C LEU A 101 -5.71 0.60 -6.54
N GLY A 102 -4.77 -0.24 -6.10
CA GLY A 102 -4.23 -1.35 -6.89
C GLY A 102 -3.06 -0.96 -7.79
N GLY A 103 -2.57 0.29 -7.69
CA GLY A 103 -1.43 0.82 -8.44
C GLY A 103 -1.45 2.34 -8.51
N LEU A 104 -0.66 2.88 -9.44
CA LEU A 104 -0.56 4.31 -9.76
C LEU A 104 -0.83 4.51 -11.26
N ILE A 105 -1.29 5.69 -11.65
CA ILE A 105 -1.41 6.08 -13.04
C ILE A 105 0.00 6.17 -13.65
N SER A 106 0.29 5.33 -14.63
CA SER A 106 1.55 5.29 -15.35
C SER A 106 1.29 5.15 -16.86
N PRO A 107 1.21 6.28 -17.59
CA PRO A 107 0.99 6.23 -19.03
C PRO A 107 2.07 5.46 -19.80
N MET A 108 3.32 5.48 -19.30
CA MET A 108 4.43 4.77 -19.91
C MET A 108 4.25 3.25 -19.83
N ASP A 109 3.61 2.77 -18.77
CA ASP A 109 3.30 1.34 -18.55
C ASP A 109 1.88 0.99 -19.04
N GLY A 110 1.17 1.92 -19.67
CA GLY A 110 -0.20 1.73 -20.13
C GLY A 110 -1.23 1.63 -19.01
N VAL A 111 -0.91 2.12 -17.80
CA VAL A 111 -1.83 2.10 -16.65
C VAL A 111 -2.60 3.40 -16.57
N GLY A 112 -3.85 3.36 -17.01
CA GLY A 112 -4.81 4.46 -16.86
C GLY A 112 -5.66 4.34 -15.58
N PRO A 113 -6.43 5.38 -15.25
CA PRO A 113 -7.29 5.39 -14.06
C PRO A 113 -8.39 4.31 -14.09
N GLU A 114 -8.75 3.81 -15.26
CA GLU A 114 -9.75 2.74 -15.48
C GLU A 114 -9.26 1.37 -15.01
N LEU A 115 -7.95 1.17 -14.92
CA LEU A 115 -7.32 -0.04 -14.40
C LEU A 115 -7.16 -0.03 -12.87
N LEU A 116 -7.48 1.11 -12.25
CA LEU A 116 -7.36 1.32 -10.80
C LEU A 116 -8.75 1.35 -10.14
N ASN A 117 -8.78 1.14 -8.83
CA ASN A 117 -10.02 1.17 -8.03
C ASN A 117 -10.54 2.61 -7.80
N VAL A 118 -10.49 3.48 -8.83
CA VAL A 118 -10.93 4.87 -8.74
C VAL A 118 -12.45 4.97 -8.74
N THR A 119 -13.14 4.28 -9.66
CA THR A 119 -14.61 4.28 -9.73
C THR A 119 -15.25 3.80 -8.41
N PRO A 120 -14.79 2.68 -7.80
CA PRO A 120 -15.25 2.29 -6.48
C PRO A 120 -14.99 3.31 -5.38
N LEU A 121 -13.87 4.04 -5.43
CA LEU A 121 -13.57 5.11 -4.47
C LEU A 121 -14.62 6.23 -4.53
N VAL A 122 -14.94 6.72 -5.73
CA VAL A 122 -15.96 7.76 -5.92
C VAL A 122 -17.34 7.29 -5.44
N ALA A 123 -17.73 6.07 -5.78
CA ALA A 123 -18.98 5.48 -5.33
C ALA A 123 -19.05 5.38 -3.80
N ARG A 124 -17.91 5.05 -3.17
CA ARG A 124 -17.78 4.93 -1.73
C ARG A 124 -17.88 6.28 -1.02
N ILE A 125 -17.25 7.32 -1.55
CA ILE A 125 -17.31 8.69 -1.00
C ILE A 125 -18.76 9.17 -0.94
N ASN A 126 -19.53 8.96 -2.00
CA ASN A 126 -20.94 9.37 -2.05
C ASN A 126 -21.82 8.57 -1.09
N ARG A 127 -21.50 7.30 -0.81
CA ARG A 127 -22.32 6.42 0.04
C ARG A 127 -22.03 6.58 1.53
N GLU A 128 -20.80 6.91 1.91
CA GLU A 128 -20.30 6.79 3.28
C GLU A 128 -20.11 8.13 4.00
N GLU A 129 -20.64 9.24 3.45
CA GLU A 129 -20.54 10.60 4.00
C GLU A 129 -19.09 10.99 4.32
N ILE A 130 -18.19 10.76 3.38
CA ILE A 130 -16.77 11.04 3.55
C ILE A 130 -16.54 12.55 3.50
N THR A 131 -15.89 13.07 4.53
CA THR A 131 -15.56 14.50 4.68
C THR A 131 -14.16 14.82 4.16
N GLU A 132 -13.23 13.87 4.28
CA GLU A 132 -11.85 14.05 3.84
C GLU A 132 -11.26 12.76 3.24
N VAL A 133 -10.55 12.93 2.15
CA VAL A 133 -9.68 11.92 1.53
C VAL A 133 -8.23 12.35 1.67
N ILE A 134 -7.42 11.51 2.34
CA ILE A 134 -5.99 11.71 2.51
C ILE A 134 -5.26 10.85 1.48
N LEU A 135 -4.51 11.47 0.57
CA LEU A 135 -3.72 10.77 -0.42
C LEU A 135 -2.36 10.41 0.18
N ALA A 136 -2.13 9.12 0.42
CA ALA A 136 -0.88 8.57 0.93
C ALA A 136 -0.19 7.74 -0.16
N LEU A 137 0.19 8.41 -1.24
CA LEU A 137 0.85 7.81 -2.40
C LEU A 137 2.35 8.09 -2.37
N THR A 138 3.13 7.18 -2.95
CA THR A 138 4.59 7.32 -3.04
C THR A 138 4.98 8.64 -3.74
N PRO A 139 5.97 9.39 -3.23
CA PRO A 139 6.46 10.63 -3.84
C PRO A 139 7.28 10.34 -5.11
N SER A 140 6.61 9.95 -6.17
CA SER A 140 7.15 9.71 -7.52
C SER A 140 6.35 10.52 -8.55
N VAL A 141 6.81 10.53 -9.80
CA VAL A 141 6.09 11.17 -10.90
C VAL A 141 4.68 10.58 -11.07
N GLU A 142 4.56 9.26 -10.98
CA GLU A 142 3.29 8.53 -11.06
C GLU A 142 2.41 8.82 -9.84
N GLY A 143 3.00 8.87 -8.64
CA GLY A 143 2.27 9.21 -7.42
C GLY A 143 1.76 10.64 -7.40
N ASP A 144 2.55 11.60 -7.86
CA ASP A 144 2.12 13.00 -8.02
C ASP A 144 1.04 13.13 -9.09
N THR A 145 1.21 12.47 -10.25
CA THR A 145 0.22 12.44 -11.32
C THR A 145 -1.11 11.87 -10.83
N THR A 146 -1.06 10.73 -10.13
CA THR A 146 -2.22 10.08 -9.54
C THR A 146 -2.89 10.97 -8.49
N SER A 147 -2.09 11.62 -7.64
CA SER A 147 -2.59 12.55 -6.62
C SER A 147 -3.31 13.75 -7.22
N LEU A 148 -2.74 14.37 -8.26
CA LEU A 148 -3.36 15.51 -8.96
C LEU A 148 -4.65 15.11 -9.66
N TYR A 149 -4.67 13.93 -10.29
CA TYR A 149 -5.87 13.39 -10.92
C TYR A 149 -6.99 13.18 -9.89
N LEU A 150 -6.69 12.47 -8.79
CA LEU A 150 -7.66 12.21 -7.73
C LEU A 150 -8.13 13.50 -7.05
N ALA A 151 -7.23 14.43 -6.77
CA ALA A 151 -7.59 15.70 -6.15
C ALA A 151 -8.60 16.49 -7.02
N ARG A 152 -8.41 16.54 -8.34
CA ARG A 152 -9.36 17.18 -9.27
C ARG A 152 -10.70 16.45 -9.31
N LEU A 153 -10.66 15.13 -9.33
CA LEU A 153 -11.85 14.29 -9.41
C LEU A 153 -12.70 14.37 -8.14
N LEU A 154 -12.06 14.39 -6.96
CA LEU A 154 -12.72 14.26 -5.66
C LEU A 154 -13.08 15.61 -5.02
N LYS A 155 -12.44 16.71 -5.44
CA LYS A 155 -12.69 18.07 -4.92
C LYS A 155 -14.16 18.48 -4.85
N PRO A 156 -15.05 18.08 -5.77
CA PRO A 156 -16.47 18.44 -5.69
C PRO A 156 -17.22 17.73 -4.57
N PHE A 157 -16.69 16.63 -4.02
CA PHE A 157 -17.39 15.74 -3.08
C PHE A 157 -16.90 15.88 -1.64
N CYS A 158 -15.58 16.11 -1.44
CA CYS A 158 -14.97 16.16 -0.12
C CYS A 158 -13.68 16.97 -0.12
N SER A 159 -13.15 17.24 1.08
CA SER A 159 -11.78 17.76 1.21
C SER A 159 -10.77 16.72 0.77
N VAL A 160 -9.71 17.15 0.07
CA VAL A 160 -8.62 16.26 -0.35
C VAL A 160 -7.31 16.84 0.16
N SER A 161 -6.63 16.05 0.97
CA SER A 161 -5.29 16.35 1.47
C SER A 161 -4.30 15.26 1.04
N ARG A 162 -3.02 15.48 1.25
CA ARG A 162 -1.99 14.45 1.08
C ARG A 162 -1.08 14.42 2.28
N ILE A 163 -0.44 13.27 2.51
CA ILE A 163 0.59 13.14 3.53
C ILE A 163 1.73 14.13 3.25
N ALA A 164 2.30 14.69 4.31
CA ALA A 164 3.42 15.62 4.18
C ALA A 164 4.65 14.91 3.61
N TYR A 165 5.33 15.57 2.69
CA TYR A 165 6.65 15.20 2.24
C TYR A 165 7.68 15.97 3.05
N GLY A 166 8.72 15.29 3.50
CA GLY A 166 9.74 15.97 4.32
C GLY A 166 10.97 15.10 4.55
N LEU A 167 11.88 15.64 5.30
CA LEU A 167 13.10 14.96 5.69
C LEU A 167 12.77 13.84 6.70
N PRO A 168 13.33 12.64 6.52
CA PRO A 168 13.23 11.60 7.52
C PRO A 168 13.83 12.03 8.86
N MET A 169 13.22 11.66 9.96
CA MET A 169 13.77 11.95 11.29
C MET A 169 15.14 11.32 11.45
N GLY A 170 16.10 12.10 11.94
CA GLY A 170 17.49 11.67 12.12
C GLY A 170 18.36 11.76 10.86
N SER A 171 17.83 12.23 9.73
CA SER A 171 18.66 12.54 8.56
C SER A 171 19.33 13.90 8.72
N GLU A 172 20.58 14.00 8.24
CA GLU A 172 21.30 15.25 8.14
C GLU A 172 20.93 15.97 6.84
N LEU A 173 20.75 17.30 6.90
CA LEU A 173 20.36 18.13 5.74
C LEU A 173 21.38 18.02 4.58
N GLU A 174 22.64 17.85 4.93
CA GLU A 174 23.76 17.73 3.98
C GLU A 174 23.63 16.55 3.02
N TYR A 175 22.94 15.46 3.44
CA TYR A 175 22.78 14.26 2.61
C TYR A 175 21.43 14.18 1.88
N ALA A 176 20.56 15.17 2.08
CA ALA A 176 19.28 15.21 1.39
C ALA A 176 19.44 15.77 -0.02
N ASP A 177 18.76 15.17 -0.99
CA ASP A 177 18.73 15.68 -2.35
C ASP A 177 17.92 16.98 -2.47
N GLU A 178 18.19 17.76 -3.54
CA GLU A 178 17.58 19.08 -3.76
C GLU A 178 16.05 19.02 -3.84
N VAL A 179 15.47 17.96 -4.40
CA VAL A 179 14.02 17.80 -4.55
C VAL A 179 13.38 17.59 -3.18
N THR A 180 13.97 16.73 -2.34
CA THR A 180 13.53 16.49 -0.97
C THR A 180 13.60 17.76 -0.12
N LEU A 181 14.68 18.53 -0.22
CA LEU A 181 14.83 19.82 0.48
C LEU A 181 13.81 20.85 0.01
N SER A 182 13.59 20.97 -1.31
CA SER A 182 12.58 21.88 -1.87
C SER A 182 11.17 21.55 -1.35
N ARG A 183 10.79 20.28 -1.39
CA ARG A 183 9.47 19.83 -0.87
C ARG A 183 9.32 20.03 0.63
N ALA A 184 10.39 19.83 1.40
CA ALA A 184 10.38 20.09 2.84
C ALA A 184 10.17 21.60 3.14
N LEU A 185 10.80 22.49 2.36
CA LEU A 185 10.61 23.94 2.48
C LEU A 185 9.19 24.38 2.08
N GLU A 186 8.65 23.80 1.00
CA GLU A 186 7.27 24.06 0.58
C GLU A 186 6.25 23.63 1.66
N GLY A 187 6.47 22.45 2.23
CA GLY A 187 5.61 21.86 3.27
C GLY A 187 5.87 22.35 4.69
N ARG A 188 6.72 23.38 4.90
CA ARG A 188 7.07 23.90 6.22
C ARG A 188 5.86 24.35 7.02
N ARG A 189 5.89 24.10 8.32
CA ARG A 189 4.85 24.52 9.26
C ARG A 189 5.42 25.53 10.25
N PRO A 190 4.58 26.47 10.78
CA PRO A 190 4.98 27.29 11.92
C PRO A 190 5.42 26.41 13.09
N VAL A 191 6.34 26.91 13.88
CA VAL A 191 6.72 26.32 15.17
C VAL A 191 6.06 27.17 16.23
N ASP A 192 5.12 26.57 16.99
CA ASP A 192 4.41 27.20 18.10
C ASP A 192 5.21 27.07 19.40
#